data_5f596688e8d9b87590d98fbb1faaf1c5
#
_entry.id   5f596688e8d9b87590d98fbb1faaf1c5
#
_cell.length_a   1.000
_cell.length_b   1.000
_cell.length_c   1.000
_cell.angle_alpha   90.00
_cell.angle_beta   90.00
_cell.angle_gamma   90.00
#
_symmetry.space_group_name_H-M   'P 1'
#
loop_
_entity.id
_entity.type
_entity.pdbx_description
1 polymer ?
#
loop_
_entity_poly.entity_id
_entity_poly.type
_entity_poly.pdbx_seq_one_letter_code
_entity_poly.pdbx_strand_id
1 'polypeptide(L)'
;MKILITGVHGFVGSNLVQALSKDNLIYGLDIISPIKNGVRFTFGWSFLDNNGGIPEVDAIIHLAGKAHDTKSQTAADEYFKVNTDLTKKIFDWFLEQPKCKKFVFFSTAKAAADRVEGVLTEDVIPAPAGPYGESKIAAEKYILEHLPTDKQVYIFRPCMIHGPGNKGNLNLLYNVVRKGIPWPLGAFENRRTFTSVENICFAVNGVLTKDVPSGIYNMGDDEALSTNELIEEICKSLGKKAHIWKLPKGLMIGLARVGGVLHLPLNPERLRKLTENYISSNAKIKKALGVEKMPINARDGLRQTLMSFLK
;
A
#
# COMPACT_ATOMS: atom_id res chain seq x y z
N MET A 1 20.75 5.76 11.55
CA MET A 1 20.72 4.30 11.34
C MET A 1 21.18 3.99 9.91
N LYS A 2 21.67 2.78 9.67
CA LYS A 2 21.86 2.21 8.33
C LYS A 2 20.62 1.37 7.99
N ILE A 3 19.95 1.69 6.90
CA ILE A 3 18.65 1.08 6.54
C ILE A 3 18.76 0.47 5.14
N LEU A 4 18.37 -0.78 4.98
CA LEU A 4 18.22 -1.44 3.69
C LEU A 4 16.74 -1.36 3.27
N ILE A 5 16.46 -0.76 2.10
CA ILE A 5 15.11 -0.68 1.55
C ILE A 5 15.05 -1.54 0.28
N THR A 6 14.24 -2.60 0.28
CA THR A 6 13.99 -3.35 -0.94
C THR A 6 12.88 -2.69 -1.75
N GLY A 7 12.97 -2.71 -3.08
CA GLY A 7 12.03 -1.95 -3.91
C GLY A 7 12.20 -0.44 -3.77
N VAL A 8 13.44 0.01 -3.53
CA VAL A 8 13.80 1.40 -3.23
C VAL A 8 13.46 2.39 -4.36
N HIS A 9 13.37 1.91 -5.60
CA HIS A 9 13.01 2.71 -6.77
C HIS A 9 11.50 2.74 -7.05
N GLY A 10 10.71 1.97 -6.28
CA GLY A 10 9.25 1.97 -6.35
C GLY A 10 8.62 3.26 -5.78
N PHE A 11 7.29 3.36 -5.88
CA PHE A 11 6.51 4.50 -5.39
C PHE A 11 6.72 4.76 -3.88
N VAL A 12 6.44 3.76 -3.04
CA VAL A 12 6.60 3.89 -1.58
C VAL A 12 8.07 4.04 -1.21
N GLY A 13 8.97 3.27 -1.84
CA GLY A 13 10.42 3.35 -1.61
C GLY A 13 10.97 4.74 -1.87
N SER A 14 10.54 5.41 -2.94
CA SER A 14 10.98 6.76 -3.27
C SER A 14 10.57 7.80 -2.22
N ASN A 15 9.34 7.69 -1.71
CA ASN A 15 8.84 8.60 -0.67
C ASN A 15 9.54 8.32 0.68
N LEU A 16 9.80 7.06 1.02
CA LEU A 16 10.56 6.70 2.23
C LEU A 16 12.02 7.19 2.15
N VAL A 17 12.68 7.08 1.01
CA VAL A 17 14.03 7.65 0.82
C VAL A 17 14.00 9.16 1.10
N GLN A 18 13.04 9.88 0.53
CA GLN A 18 12.90 11.33 0.76
C GLN A 18 12.67 11.67 2.23
N ALA A 19 11.87 10.86 2.93
CA ALA A 19 11.54 11.09 4.33
C ALA A 19 12.70 10.74 5.30
N LEU A 20 13.46 9.69 5.00
CA LEU A 20 14.41 9.09 5.95
C LEU A 20 15.88 9.45 5.69
N SER A 21 16.25 9.84 4.47
CA SER A 21 17.67 10.00 4.08
C SER A 21 18.39 11.17 4.73
N LYS A 22 17.66 12.11 5.36
CA LYS A 22 18.29 13.23 6.09
C LYS A 22 19.02 12.75 7.34
N ASP A 23 18.46 11.77 8.04
CA ASP A 23 18.93 11.30 9.35
C ASP A 23 19.49 9.87 9.30
N ASN A 24 19.42 9.22 8.13
CA ASN A 24 19.79 7.82 7.97
C ASN A 24 20.62 7.59 6.71
N LEU A 25 21.47 6.57 6.75
CA LEU A 25 22.21 6.08 5.60
C LEU A 25 21.37 4.98 4.92
N ILE A 26 20.87 5.26 3.73
CA ILE A 26 19.98 4.35 2.99
C ILE A 26 20.76 3.54 1.97
N TYR A 27 20.59 2.25 1.99
CA TYR A 27 20.97 1.29 0.95
C TYR A 27 19.71 0.75 0.27
N GLY A 28 19.81 0.48 -1.02
CA GLY A 28 18.73 -0.11 -1.81
C GLY A 28 19.00 -1.57 -2.16
N LEU A 29 17.93 -2.36 -2.31
CA LEU A 29 17.94 -3.67 -2.95
C LEU A 29 16.81 -3.68 -3.98
N ASP A 30 17.15 -3.77 -5.26
CA ASP A 30 16.15 -3.66 -6.34
C ASP A 30 16.58 -4.47 -7.57
N ILE A 31 15.68 -4.60 -8.55
CA ILE A 31 15.96 -5.18 -9.87
C ILE A 31 16.62 -4.18 -10.83
N ILE A 32 16.54 -2.89 -10.49
CA ILE A 32 17.19 -1.79 -11.21
C ILE A 32 18.06 -1.01 -10.23
N SER A 33 19.14 -0.43 -10.71
CA SER A 33 20.10 0.29 -9.87
C SER A 33 20.51 1.67 -10.42
N PRO A 34 19.56 2.53 -10.85
CA PRO A 34 19.93 3.89 -11.24
C PRO A 34 20.42 4.67 -10.02
N ILE A 35 21.26 5.67 -10.26
CA ILE A 35 21.67 6.60 -9.20
C ILE A 35 20.43 7.32 -8.68
N LYS A 36 20.27 7.33 -7.35
CA LYS A 36 19.13 7.95 -6.69
C LYS A 36 19.63 8.82 -5.54
N ASN A 37 19.21 10.08 -5.54
CA ASN A 37 19.54 10.98 -4.44
C ASN A 37 18.97 10.44 -3.11
N GLY A 38 19.78 10.47 -2.06
CA GLY A 38 19.44 9.92 -0.74
C GLY A 38 19.67 8.41 -0.59
N VAL A 39 20.09 7.70 -1.65
CA VAL A 39 20.49 6.28 -1.59
C VAL A 39 21.98 6.17 -1.83
N ARG A 40 22.71 5.55 -0.90
CA ARG A 40 24.15 5.39 -0.98
C ARG A 40 24.57 4.46 -2.12
N PHE A 41 23.90 3.32 -2.22
CA PHE A 41 24.11 2.32 -3.25
C PHE A 41 22.89 1.42 -3.37
N THR A 42 22.57 0.92 -4.57
CA THR A 42 21.51 -0.07 -4.81
C THR A 42 22.13 -1.37 -5.27
N PHE A 43 21.90 -2.42 -4.48
CA PHE A 43 22.33 -3.79 -4.75
C PHE A 43 21.29 -4.54 -5.59
N GLY A 44 21.73 -5.52 -6.38
CA GLY A 44 20.86 -6.50 -7.01
C GLY A 44 20.56 -7.66 -6.05
N TRP A 45 19.52 -8.44 -6.33
CA TRP A 45 19.10 -9.56 -5.48
C TRP A 45 20.11 -10.69 -5.35
N SER A 46 21.01 -10.86 -6.31
CA SER A 46 22.12 -11.83 -6.26
C SER A 46 23.12 -11.55 -5.13
N PHE A 47 23.16 -10.35 -4.58
CA PHE A 47 24.02 -10.04 -3.44
C PHE A 47 23.60 -10.75 -2.15
N LEU A 48 22.35 -11.20 -2.04
CA LEU A 48 21.89 -12.03 -0.91
C LEU A 48 22.43 -13.46 -0.98
N ASP A 49 22.75 -13.96 -2.18
CA ASP A 49 23.20 -15.35 -2.37
C ASP A 49 24.69 -15.53 -2.03
N ASN A 50 25.48 -14.47 -2.12
CA ASN A 50 26.94 -14.57 -2.11
C ASN A 50 27.60 -14.18 -0.77
N ASN A 51 26.83 -14.04 0.32
CA ASN A 51 27.31 -13.59 1.65
C ASN A 51 28.26 -12.38 1.61
N GLY A 52 28.22 -11.58 0.54
CA GLY A 52 29.22 -10.54 0.36
C GLY A 52 28.73 -9.32 -0.40
N GLY A 53 28.82 -8.16 0.25
CA GLY A 53 28.65 -6.88 -0.41
C GLY A 53 27.59 -5.95 0.18
N ILE A 54 26.53 -6.47 0.79
CA ILE A 54 25.58 -5.60 1.52
C ILE A 54 26.20 -5.26 2.88
N PRO A 55 26.41 -3.96 3.18
CA PRO A 55 26.96 -3.56 4.48
C PRO A 55 26.05 -3.98 5.62
N GLU A 56 26.60 -4.10 6.81
CA GLU A 56 25.81 -4.26 8.04
C GLU A 56 24.82 -3.11 8.17
N VAL A 57 23.55 -3.47 8.36
CA VAL A 57 22.44 -2.53 8.52
C VAL A 57 21.73 -2.72 9.86
N ASP A 58 21.11 -1.66 10.36
CA ASP A 58 20.36 -1.68 11.62
C ASP A 58 18.91 -2.13 11.41
N ALA A 59 18.37 -1.87 10.22
CA ALA A 59 16.98 -2.18 9.88
C ALA A 59 16.80 -2.50 8.40
N ILE A 60 15.76 -3.30 8.10
CA ILE A 60 15.31 -3.61 6.74
C ILE A 60 13.86 -3.15 6.59
N ILE A 61 13.57 -2.46 5.47
CA ILE A 61 12.21 -2.13 5.04
C ILE A 61 11.97 -2.89 3.74
N HIS A 62 11.11 -3.90 3.81
CA HIS A 62 10.82 -4.77 2.67
C HIS A 62 9.57 -4.33 1.93
N LEU A 63 9.78 -3.61 0.82
CA LEU A 63 8.72 -3.10 -0.07
C LEU A 63 8.66 -3.86 -1.39
N ALA A 64 9.74 -4.56 -1.76
CA ALA A 64 9.77 -5.28 -3.03
C ALA A 64 8.62 -6.29 -3.07
N GLY A 65 7.88 -6.25 -4.16
CA GLY A 65 6.70 -7.07 -4.33
C GLY A 65 5.96 -6.70 -5.60
N LYS A 66 5.21 -7.66 -6.14
CA LYS A 66 4.31 -7.43 -7.26
C LYS A 66 2.98 -6.93 -6.72
N ALA A 67 2.62 -5.69 -7.04
CA ALA A 67 1.33 -5.11 -6.68
C ALA A 67 0.20 -5.76 -7.49
N HIS A 68 -1.04 -5.60 -7.03
CA HIS A 68 -2.22 -6.10 -7.73
C HIS A 68 -2.26 -5.57 -9.17
N ASP A 69 -2.26 -6.48 -10.13
CA ASP A 69 -2.34 -6.16 -11.55
C ASP A 69 -3.78 -5.83 -11.95
N THR A 70 -4.03 -4.56 -12.26
CA THR A 70 -5.36 -4.08 -12.71
C THR A 70 -5.77 -4.61 -14.08
N LYS A 71 -4.81 -5.16 -14.85
CA LYS A 71 -5.05 -5.73 -16.19
C LYS A 71 -5.24 -7.24 -16.16
N SER A 72 -5.05 -7.90 -15.01
CA SER A 72 -5.15 -9.36 -14.83
C SER A 72 -4.27 -10.15 -15.80
N GLN A 73 -3.10 -9.63 -16.14
CA GLN A 73 -2.14 -10.25 -17.08
C GLN A 73 -1.07 -11.08 -16.37
N THR A 74 -0.98 -10.95 -15.05
CA THR A 74 0.04 -11.63 -14.25
C THR A 74 -0.42 -13.03 -13.90
N ALA A 75 0.42 -14.02 -14.19
CA ALA A 75 0.18 -15.40 -13.75
C ALA A 75 0.23 -15.51 -12.22
N ALA A 76 -0.59 -16.41 -11.67
CA ALA A 76 -0.67 -16.61 -10.21
C ALA A 76 0.72 -16.90 -9.60
N ASP A 77 1.50 -17.77 -10.24
CA ASP A 77 2.83 -18.18 -9.76
C ASP A 77 3.82 -17.02 -9.64
N GLU A 78 3.71 -16.00 -10.49
CA GLU A 78 4.56 -14.81 -10.39
C GLU A 78 4.31 -14.02 -9.10
N TYR A 79 3.05 -13.99 -8.62
CA TYR A 79 2.76 -13.35 -7.33
C TYR A 79 3.44 -14.08 -6.18
N PHE A 80 3.38 -15.42 -6.16
CA PHE A 80 4.04 -16.20 -5.12
C PHE A 80 5.56 -16.07 -5.19
N LYS A 81 6.14 -16.20 -6.38
CA LYS A 81 7.58 -16.03 -6.59
C LYS A 81 8.09 -14.67 -6.09
N VAL A 82 7.36 -13.59 -6.38
CA VAL A 82 7.82 -12.24 -6.03
C VAL A 82 7.39 -11.83 -4.62
N ASN A 83 6.15 -12.14 -4.20
CA ASN A 83 5.65 -11.67 -2.90
C ASN A 83 5.97 -12.63 -1.75
N THR A 84 6.08 -13.94 -2.03
CA THR A 84 6.33 -14.94 -1.00
C THR A 84 7.81 -15.35 -0.96
N ASP A 85 8.37 -15.81 -2.09
CA ASP A 85 9.72 -16.38 -2.08
C ASP A 85 10.80 -15.32 -1.86
N LEU A 86 10.68 -14.13 -2.47
CA LEU A 86 11.61 -13.04 -2.17
C LEU A 86 11.47 -12.54 -0.72
N THR A 87 10.27 -12.58 -0.14
CA THR A 87 10.07 -12.22 1.27
C THR A 87 10.77 -13.24 2.18
N LYS A 88 10.61 -14.54 1.92
CA LYS A 88 11.35 -15.59 2.65
C LYS A 88 12.85 -15.34 2.58
N LYS A 89 13.37 -15.17 1.38
CA LYS A 89 14.80 -14.95 1.15
C LYS A 89 15.37 -13.76 1.93
N ILE A 90 14.72 -12.61 1.90
CA ILE A 90 15.21 -11.43 2.62
C ILE A 90 14.98 -11.53 4.13
N PHE A 91 13.94 -12.26 4.56
CA PHE A 91 13.67 -12.48 5.97
C PHE A 91 14.66 -13.46 6.57
N ASP A 92 15.01 -14.56 5.88
CA ASP A 92 16.06 -15.49 6.30
C ASP A 92 17.40 -14.77 6.42
N TRP A 93 17.75 -13.94 5.43
CA TRP A 93 18.93 -13.10 5.50
C TRP A 93 18.91 -12.15 6.71
N PHE A 94 17.75 -11.52 7.02
CA PHE A 94 17.58 -10.69 8.22
C PHE A 94 17.85 -11.48 9.50
N LEU A 95 17.38 -12.72 9.61
CA LEU A 95 17.57 -13.55 10.79
C LEU A 95 19.05 -13.82 11.06
N GLU A 96 19.86 -13.99 10.03
CA GLU A 96 21.30 -14.22 10.10
C GLU A 96 22.12 -12.96 10.43
N GLN A 97 21.54 -11.74 10.31
CA GLN A 97 22.26 -10.49 10.54
C GLN A 97 22.25 -10.09 12.03
N PRO A 98 23.34 -10.22 12.80
CA PRO A 98 23.30 -10.01 14.26
C PRO A 98 23.05 -8.54 14.64
N LYS A 99 23.47 -7.58 13.82
CA LYS A 99 23.30 -6.15 14.05
C LYS A 99 21.95 -5.62 13.56
N CYS A 100 21.31 -6.32 12.63
CA CYS A 100 20.01 -5.90 12.12
C CYS A 100 18.92 -6.27 13.13
N LYS A 101 18.32 -5.26 13.77
CA LYS A 101 17.35 -5.47 14.86
C LYS A 101 15.91 -5.23 14.48
N LYS A 102 15.64 -4.61 13.33
CA LYS A 102 14.26 -4.26 12.92
C LYS A 102 13.97 -4.69 11.49
N PHE A 103 12.82 -5.32 11.29
CA PHE A 103 12.31 -5.71 9.99
C PHE A 103 10.88 -5.17 9.80
N VAL A 104 10.66 -4.39 8.75
CA VAL A 104 9.34 -3.86 8.39
C VAL A 104 8.92 -4.47 7.06
N PHE A 105 7.89 -5.31 7.08
CA PHE A 105 7.32 -5.94 5.90
C PHE A 105 6.05 -5.21 5.45
N PHE A 106 6.00 -4.85 4.18
CA PHE A 106 4.80 -4.29 3.57
C PHE A 106 3.93 -5.39 2.94
N SER A 107 2.92 -5.77 3.69
CA SER A 107 1.82 -6.62 3.23
C SER A 107 0.72 -5.75 2.59
N THR A 108 -0.52 -6.09 2.80
CA THR A 108 -1.70 -5.37 2.29
C THR A 108 -2.93 -5.71 3.13
N ALA A 109 -3.89 -4.80 3.25
CA ALA A 109 -5.18 -5.10 3.83
C ALA A 109 -5.91 -6.25 3.07
N LYS A 110 -5.62 -6.43 1.78
CA LYS A 110 -6.15 -7.55 0.96
C LYS A 110 -5.61 -8.93 1.37
N ALA A 111 -4.49 -9.01 2.10
CA ALA A 111 -4.01 -10.25 2.69
C ALA A 111 -4.93 -10.72 3.83
N ALA A 112 -5.57 -9.79 4.53
CA ALA A 112 -6.53 -10.09 5.58
C ALA A 112 -7.92 -10.40 5.02
N ALA A 113 -8.45 -9.56 4.11
CA ALA A 113 -9.79 -9.74 3.56
C ALA A 113 -9.94 -9.07 2.19
N ASP A 114 -10.63 -9.74 1.26
CA ASP A 114 -11.05 -9.11 -0.01
C ASP A 114 -12.28 -8.24 0.18
N ARG A 115 -13.17 -8.63 1.08
CA ARG A 115 -14.39 -7.89 1.48
C ARG A 115 -14.38 -7.67 2.98
N VAL A 116 -14.92 -6.53 3.39
CA VAL A 116 -14.98 -6.16 4.80
C VAL A 116 -16.44 -5.88 5.17
N GLU A 117 -16.94 -6.59 6.17
CA GLU A 117 -18.18 -6.26 6.85
C GLU A 117 -17.84 -5.48 8.11
N GLY A 118 -18.33 -4.23 8.20
CA GLY A 118 -17.96 -3.32 9.28
C GLY A 118 -16.55 -2.74 9.13
N VAL A 119 -15.69 -2.90 10.13
CA VAL A 119 -14.34 -2.35 10.19
C VAL A 119 -13.31 -3.47 10.29
N LEU A 120 -12.37 -3.51 9.36
CA LEU A 120 -11.25 -4.44 9.37
C LEU A 120 -10.28 -4.09 10.50
N THR A 121 -10.10 -5.02 11.43
CA THR A 121 -9.08 -4.98 12.49
C THR A 121 -7.99 -6.04 12.22
N GLU A 122 -6.95 -6.05 13.04
CA GLU A 122 -5.88 -7.05 12.94
C GLU A 122 -6.28 -8.44 13.44
N ASP A 123 -7.36 -8.52 14.21
CA ASP A 123 -7.86 -9.78 14.82
C ASP A 123 -8.71 -10.62 13.87
N VAL A 124 -9.00 -10.10 12.67
CA VAL A 124 -9.79 -10.85 11.68
C VAL A 124 -9.02 -12.09 11.22
N ILE A 125 -9.74 -13.22 11.08
CA ILE A 125 -9.17 -14.42 10.48
C ILE A 125 -8.95 -14.13 8.99
N PRO A 126 -7.69 -14.23 8.49
CA PRO A 126 -7.41 -13.90 7.11
C PRO A 126 -8.15 -14.78 6.10
N ALA A 127 -8.86 -14.13 5.19
CA ALA A 127 -9.59 -14.77 4.08
C ALA A 127 -9.33 -13.99 2.77
N PRO A 128 -8.09 -14.01 2.24
CA PRO A 128 -7.75 -13.34 1.00
C PRO A 128 -8.47 -13.98 -0.18
N ALA A 129 -8.72 -13.20 -1.23
CA ALA A 129 -9.21 -13.70 -2.50
C ALA A 129 -8.24 -13.31 -3.64
N GLY A 130 -7.80 -14.35 -4.36
CA GLY A 130 -6.92 -14.23 -5.50
C GLY A 130 -5.43 -14.13 -5.18
N PRO A 131 -4.58 -14.35 -6.21
CA PRO A 131 -3.15 -14.65 -6.04
C PRO A 131 -2.36 -13.55 -5.31
N TYR A 132 -2.76 -12.29 -5.48
CA TYR A 132 -2.10 -11.18 -4.79
C TYR A 132 -2.26 -11.25 -3.26
N GLY A 133 -3.50 -11.35 -2.77
CA GLY A 133 -3.77 -11.46 -1.33
C GLY A 133 -3.21 -12.75 -0.74
N GLU A 134 -3.37 -13.86 -1.47
CA GLU A 134 -2.90 -15.18 -1.08
C GLU A 134 -1.37 -15.26 -0.97
N SER A 135 -0.64 -14.65 -1.92
CA SER A 135 0.83 -14.59 -1.84
C SER A 135 1.34 -13.71 -0.71
N LYS A 136 0.64 -12.62 -0.39
CA LYS A 136 1.00 -11.76 0.73
C LYS A 136 0.74 -12.44 2.08
N ILE A 137 -0.41 -13.11 2.25
CA ILE A 137 -0.69 -13.84 3.50
C ILE A 137 0.25 -15.04 3.69
N ALA A 138 0.67 -15.71 2.61
CA ALA A 138 1.67 -16.76 2.69
C ALA A 138 3.03 -16.23 3.21
N ALA A 139 3.43 -15.03 2.77
CA ALA A 139 4.62 -14.35 3.29
C ALA A 139 4.47 -13.95 4.77
N GLU A 140 3.30 -13.42 5.17
CA GLU A 140 3.03 -13.10 6.58
C GLU A 140 3.12 -14.33 7.47
N LYS A 141 2.51 -15.46 7.06
CA LYS A 141 2.57 -16.72 7.81
C LYS A 141 4.00 -17.17 8.02
N TYR A 142 4.81 -17.16 6.96
CA TYR A 142 6.21 -17.52 7.07
C TYR A 142 6.96 -16.64 8.09
N ILE A 143 6.78 -15.33 8.04
CA ILE A 143 7.39 -14.40 8.99
C ILE A 143 6.94 -14.71 10.42
N LEU A 144 5.64 -14.95 10.64
CA LEU A 144 5.08 -15.20 11.97
C LEU A 144 5.54 -16.55 12.56
N GLU A 145 5.74 -17.56 11.72
CA GLU A 145 6.25 -18.87 12.12
C GLU A 145 7.75 -18.85 12.50
N HIS A 146 8.50 -17.83 12.05
CA HIS A 146 9.94 -17.70 12.27
C HIS A 146 10.32 -16.42 13.05
N LEU A 147 9.41 -15.90 13.88
CA LEU A 147 9.67 -14.67 14.64
C LEU A 147 10.88 -14.84 15.59
N PRO A 148 11.89 -13.97 15.50
CA PRO A 148 13.03 -14.00 16.42
C PRO A 148 12.63 -13.42 17.78
N THR A 149 13.31 -13.84 18.84
CA THR A 149 13.09 -13.36 20.22
C THR A 149 13.90 -12.11 20.55
N ASP A 150 14.98 -11.83 19.81
CA ASP A 150 15.94 -10.75 20.05
C ASP A 150 15.88 -9.61 19.05
N LYS A 151 14.89 -9.63 18.13
CA LYS A 151 14.68 -8.64 17.07
C LYS A 151 13.20 -8.25 16.97
N GLN A 152 12.93 -7.10 16.39
CA GLN A 152 11.57 -6.58 16.20
C GLN A 152 11.12 -6.73 14.75
N VAL A 153 9.90 -7.23 14.56
CA VAL A 153 9.31 -7.50 13.25
C VAL A 153 7.93 -6.86 13.14
N TYR A 154 7.73 -6.04 12.13
CA TYR A 154 6.49 -5.30 11.88
C TYR A 154 5.92 -5.70 10.53
N ILE A 155 4.67 -6.13 10.51
CA ILE A 155 3.91 -6.44 9.30
C ILE A 155 2.88 -5.34 9.10
N PHE A 156 3.10 -4.48 8.12
CA PHE A 156 2.15 -3.42 7.77
C PHE A 156 1.16 -3.91 6.72
N ARG A 157 -0.13 -3.73 6.98
CA ARG A 157 -1.24 -4.02 6.06
C ARG A 157 -1.89 -2.71 5.58
N PRO A 158 -1.27 -1.98 4.65
CA PRO A 158 -1.86 -0.76 4.13
C PRO A 158 -3.11 -1.03 3.30
N CYS A 159 -4.07 -0.10 3.38
CA CYS A 159 -5.10 0.08 2.38
C CYS A 159 -4.49 0.66 1.08
N MET A 160 -5.31 1.16 0.16
CA MET A 160 -4.80 1.75 -1.08
C MET A 160 -3.91 2.95 -0.77
N ILE A 161 -2.59 2.80 -0.97
CA ILE A 161 -1.61 3.86 -0.73
C ILE A 161 -1.70 4.89 -1.86
N HIS A 162 -1.67 6.17 -1.51
CA HIS A 162 -1.56 7.29 -2.44
C HIS A 162 -0.54 8.32 -1.96
N GLY A 163 -0.07 9.14 -2.88
CA GLY A 163 0.96 10.15 -2.64
C GLY A 163 1.66 10.58 -3.92
N PRO A 164 2.63 11.49 -3.86
CA PRO A 164 3.43 11.89 -5.01
C PRO A 164 4.12 10.70 -5.68
N GLY A 165 3.98 10.59 -7.01
CA GLY A 165 4.53 9.46 -7.78
C GLY A 165 3.63 8.22 -7.85
N ASN A 166 2.40 8.28 -7.31
CA ASN A 166 1.43 7.18 -7.43
C ASN A 166 1.04 6.94 -8.90
N LYS A 167 0.96 5.65 -9.29
CA LYS A 167 0.53 5.20 -10.64
C LYS A 167 -0.65 4.22 -10.58
N GLY A 168 -1.41 4.22 -9.49
CA GLY A 168 -2.49 3.26 -9.24
C GLY A 168 -3.88 3.71 -9.70
N ASN A 169 -4.91 3.10 -9.10
CA ASN A 169 -6.32 3.33 -9.44
C ASN A 169 -6.79 4.79 -9.29
N LEU A 170 -6.19 5.55 -8.37
CA LEU A 170 -6.50 6.97 -8.20
C LEU A 170 -6.16 7.77 -9.47
N ASN A 171 -5.06 7.45 -10.17
CA ASN A 171 -4.70 8.08 -11.43
C ASN A 171 -5.71 7.77 -12.54
N LEU A 172 -6.24 6.54 -12.58
CA LEU A 172 -7.28 6.18 -13.53
C LEU A 172 -8.54 7.01 -13.29
N LEU A 173 -8.97 7.14 -12.05
CA LEU A 173 -10.12 7.96 -11.67
C LEU A 173 -9.88 9.45 -12.00
N TYR A 174 -8.70 9.97 -11.65
CA TYR A 174 -8.27 11.33 -11.98
C TYR A 174 -8.37 11.60 -13.49
N ASN A 175 -7.89 10.68 -14.33
CA ASN A 175 -7.94 10.83 -15.78
C ASN A 175 -9.36 10.83 -16.35
N VAL A 176 -10.27 10.03 -15.78
CA VAL A 176 -11.71 10.05 -16.14
C VAL A 176 -12.33 11.40 -15.82
N VAL A 177 -12.11 11.90 -14.60
CA VAL A 177 -12.64 13.19 -14.15
C VAL A 177 -12.04 14.35 -14.96
N ARG A 178 -10.73 14.32 -15.24
CA ARG A 178 -10.04 15.33 -16.05
C ARG A 178 -10.65 15.49 -17.45
N LYS A 179 -11.13 14.38 -18.05
CA LYS A 179 -11.83 14.39 -19.34
C LYS A 179 -13.24 15.01 -19.27
N GLY A 180 -13.72 15.38 -18.10
CA GLY A 180 -15.05 15.98 -17.91
C GLY A 180 -16.20 14.97 -17.99
N ILE A 181 -15.92 13.67 -17.89
CA ILE A 181 -16.95 12.63 -17.91
C ILE A 181 -17.75 12.70 -16.61
N PRO A 182 -19.09 12.86 -16.66
CA PRO A 182 -19.93 12.89 -15.47
C PRO A 182 -19.84 11.57 -14.70
N TRP A 183 -19.87 11.62 -13.37
CA TRP A 183 -19.84 10.45 -12.51
C TRP A 183 -21.25 9.89 -12.31
N PRO A 184 -21.60 8.69 -12.87
CA PRO A 184 -22.98 8.22 -12.85
C PRO A 184 -23.35 7.45 -11.59
N LEU A 185 -22.39 7.14 -10.70
CA LEU A 185 -22.57 6.29 -9.52
C LEU A 185 -22.84 7.10 -8.24
N GLY A 186 -23.31 8.33 -8.35
CA GLY A 186 -23.55 9.21 -7.20
C GLY A 186 -24.61 8.73 -6.20
N ALA A 187 -25.47 7.79 -6.59
CA ALA A 187 -26.43 7.16 -5.68
C ALA A 187 -25.81 6.11 -4.74
N PHE A 188 -24.55 5.69 -4.99
CA PHE A 188 -23.85 4.73 -4.14
C PHE A 188 -23.06 5.49 -3.06
N GLU A 189 -23.44 5.26 -1.81
CA GLU A 189 -22.77 5.80 -0.64
C GLU A 189 -21.87 4.72 -0.07
N ASN A 190 -20.60 4.75 -0.47
CA ASN A 190 -19.56 3.86 0.04
C ASN A 190 -18.59 4.63 0.95
N ARG A 191 -17.85 3.89 1.76
CA ARG A 191 -16.77 4.41 2.60
C ARG A 191 -15.54 3.53 2.44
N ARG A 192 -14.40 4.14 2.16
CA ARG A 192 -13.14 3.42 1.98
C ARG A 192 -12.02 4.12 2.72
N THR A 193 -11.24 3.33 3.43
CA THR A 193 -9.97 3.79 4.01
C THR A 193 -8.90 3.81 2.93
N PHE A 194 -8.19 4.93 2.84
CA PHE A 194 -6.98 5.11 2.04
C PHE A 194 -5.79 5.25 2.97
N THR A 195 -4.58 5.25 2.42
CA THR A 195 -3.36 5.42 3.20
C THR A 195 -2.48 6.45 2.50
N SER A 196 -2.34 7.61 3.08
CA SER A 196 -1.39 8.63 2.63
C SER A 196 0.04 8.15 2.81
N VAL A 197 0.88 8.35 1.82
CA VAL A 197 2.29 7.94 1.91
C VAL A 197 3.03 8.67 3.02
N GLU A 198 2.62 9.87 3.38
CA GLU A 198 3.12 10.64 4.52
C GLU A 198 2.86 9.93 5.84
N ASN A 199 1.66 9.37 6.02
CA ASN A 199 1.31 8.57 7.20
C ASN A 199 2.09 7.24 7.24
N ILE A 200 2.37 6.64 6.09
CA ILE A 200 3.30 5.50 5.97
C ILE A 200 4.70 5.90 6.45
N CYS A 201 5.25 7.01 5.93
CA CYS A 201 6.58 7.49 6.31
C CYS A 201 6.68 7.77 7.81
N PHE A 202 5.64 8.38 8.38
CA PHE A 202 5.56 8.63 9.82
C PHE A 202 5.55 7.31 10.62
N ALA A 203 4.72 6.34 10.24
CA ALA A 203 4.63 5.06 10.94
C ALA A 203 5.94 4.25 10.84
N VAL A 204 6.56 4.22 9.65
CA VAL A 204 7.86 3.58 9.45
C VAL A 204 8.91 4.23 10.35
N ASN A 205 9.03 5.56 10.34
CA ASN A 205 9.97 6.25 11.21
C ASN A 205 9.69 5.97 12.69
N GLY A 206 8.42 5.92 13.06
CA GLY A 206 7.99 5.60 14.43
C GLY A 206 8.45 4.22 14.89
N VAL A 207 8.23 3.16 14.10
CA VAL A 207 8.67 1.80 14.46
C VAL A 207 10.19 1.64 14.41
N LEU A 208 10.89 2.45 13.60
CA LEU A 208 12.35 2.45 13.57
C LEU A 208 12.97 3.11 14.81
N THR A 209 12.34 4.16 15.34
CA THR A 209 12.95 5.01 16.39
C THR A 209 12.39 4.77 17.79
N LYS A 210 11.19 4.19 17.90
CA LYS A 210 10.53 3.90 19.18
C LYS A 210 10.59 2.40 19.50
N ASP A 211 10.33 2.07 20.76
CA ASP A 211 10.11 0.68 21.20
C ASP A 211 8.63 0.32 20.98
N VAL A 212 8.35 -0.19 19.78
CA VAL A 212 7.02 -0.64 19.36
C VAL A 212 7.00 -2.16 19.39
N PRO A 213 5.98 -2.82 19.97
CA PRO A 213 5.88 -4.29 19.95
C PRO A 213 5.86 -4.85 18.53
N SER A 214 6.53 -6.00 18.33
CA SER A 214 6.41 -6.77 17.09
C SER A 214 4.96 -7.16 16.82
N GLY A 215 4.55 -7.20 15.54
CA GLY A 215 3.21 -7.66 15.19
C GLY A 215 2.68 -7.11 13.88
N ILE A 216 1.40 -7.40 13.64
CA ILE A 216 0.64 -6.94 12.49
C ILE A 216 -0.02 -5.60 12.82
N TYR A 217 0.03 -4.67 11.87
CA TYR A 217 -0.56 -3.34 11.98
C TYR A 217 -1.28 -2.95 10.69
N ASN A 218 -2.58 -2.73 10.78
CA ASN A 218 -3.33 -2.14 9.68
C ASN A 218 -2.94 -0.66 9.52
N MET A 219 -2.77 -0.23 8.26
CA MET A 219 -2.37 1.12 7.93
C MET A 219 -3.47 1.82 7.14
N GLY A 220 -3.91 2.96 7.64
CA GLY A 220 -4.91 3.79 6.99
C GLY A 220 -4.88 5.20 7.55
N ASP A 221 -5.46 6.13 6.79
CA ASP A 221 -5.76 7.47 7.28
C ASP A 221 -6.93 7.40 8.28
N ASP A 222 -7.10 8.42 9.10
CA ASP A 222 -8.10 8.39 10.19
C ASP A 222 -9.55 8.40 9.66
N GLU A 223 -9.77 8.99 8.49
CA GLU A 223 -11.10 9.11 7.90
C GLU A 223 -11.25 8.25 6.65
N ALA A 224 -12.38 7.55 6.54
CA ALA A 224 -12.78 6.89 5.32
C ALA A 224 -13.48 7.88 4.38
N LEU A 225 -13.13 7.89 3.10
CA LEU A 225 -13.73 8.72 2.06
C LEU A 225 -14.63 7.89 1.14
N SER A 226 -15.70 8.52 0.66
CA SER A 226 -16.53 7.94 -0.41
C SER A 226 -15.92 8.20 -1.78
N THR A 227 -16.35 7.42 -2.78
CA THR A 227 -15.95 7.68 -4.17
C THR A 227 -16.47 9.04 -4.65
N ASN A 228 -17.64 9.49 -4.18
CA ASN A 228 -18.18 10.81 -4.50
C ASN A 228 -17.27 11.92 -3.96
N GLU A 229 -16.81 11.81 -2.71
CA GLU A 229 -15.85 12.76 -2.12
C GLU A 229 -14.52 12.77 -2.88
N LEU A 230 -14.02 11.61 -3.35
CA LEU A 230 -12.84 11.58 -4.22
C LEU A 230 -13.05 12.36 -5.52
N ILE A 231 -14.20 12.19 -6.18
CA ILE A 231 -14.55 12.93 -7.41
C ILE A 231 -14.60 14.43 -7.14
N GLU A 232 -15.19 14.84 -6.02
CA GLU A 232 -15.26 16.25 -5.64
C GLU A 232 -13.86 16.85 -5.42
N GLU A 233 -12.98 16.16 -4.67
CA GLU A 233 -11.62 16.65 -4.43
C GLU A 233 -10.78 16.66 -5.73
N ILE A 234 -10.95 15.69 -6.63
CA ILE A 234 -10.32 15.72 -7.95
C ILE A 234 -10.81 16.92 -8.75
N CYS A 235 -12.12 17.17 -8.81
CA CYS A 235 -12.68 18.33 -9.53
C CYS A 235 -12.16 19.65 -8.96
N LYS A 236 -12.12 19.79 -7.63
CA LYS A 236 -11.52 20.96 -6.96
C LYS A 236 -10.08 21.19 -7.35
N SER A 237 -9.26 20.13 -7.37
CA SER A 237 -7.85 20.23 -7.77
C SER A 237 -7.66 20.67 -9.21
N LEU A 238 -8.63 20.38 -10.07
CA LEU A 238 -8.66 20.77 -11.49
C LEU A 238 -9.33 22.13 -11.74
N GLY A 239 -9.82 22.82 -10.70
CA GLY A 239 -10.61 24.06 -10.86
C GLY A 239 -11.96 23.84 -11.55
N LYS A 240 -12.53 22.63 -11.47
CA LYS A 240 -13.77 22.24 -12.14
C LYS A 240 -14.89 21.99 -11.14
N LYS A 241 -16.15 22.15 -11.61
CA LYS A 241 -17.34 21.73 -10.86
C LYS A 241 -17.54 20.21 -11.01
N ALA A 242 -17.86 19.52 -9.91
CA ALA A 242 -18.16 18.10 -9.95
C ALA A 242 -19.55 17.85 -10.56
N HIS A 243 -19.63 16.97 -11.55
CA HIS A 243 -20.88 16.52 -12.17
C HIS A 243 -21.17 15.07 -11.70
N ILE A 244 -21.83 14.96 -10.54
CA ILE A 244 -22.17 13.68 -9.92
C ILE A 244 -23.66 13.40 -10.14
N TRP A 245 -23.95 12.40 -10.98
CA TRP A 245 -25.32 11.98 -11.29
C TRP A 245 -25.75 10.85 -10.35
N LYS A 246 -26.89 11.02 -9.72
CA LYS A 246 -27.50 10.01 -8.83
C LYS A 246 -28.45 9.09 -9.61
N LEU A 247 -27.91 8.34 -10.57
CA LEU A 247 -28.71 7.35 -11.29
C LEU A 247 -29.18 6.22 -10.36
N PRO A 248 -30.39 5.66 -10.59
CA PRO A 248 -30.91 4.56 -9.75
C PRO A 248 -29.93 3.38 -9.69
N LYS A 249 -29.67 2.87 -8.48
CA LYS A 249 -28.73 1.73 -8.26
C LYS A 249 -29.08 0.52 -9.13
N GLY A 250 -30.38 0.16 -9.24
CA GLY A 250 -30.86 -0.95 -10.07
C GLY A 250 -30.49 -0.81 -11.55
N LEU A 251 -30.63 0.40 -12.10
CA LEU A 251 -30.23 0.71 -13.48
C LEU A 251 -28.73 0.46 -13.67
N MET A 252 -27.89 0.98 -12.77
CA MET A 252 -26.43 0.83 -12.87
C MET A 252 -25.98 -0.63 -12.71
N ILE A 253 -26.64 -1.40 -11.86
CA ILE A 253 -26.40 -2.85 -11.73
C ILE A 253 -26.78 -3.58 -13.02
N GLY A 254 -27.93 -3.26 -13.63
CA GLY A 254 -28.36 -3.81 -14.90
C GLY A 254 -27.36 -3.51 -16.04
N LEU A 255 -26.96 -2.25 -16.17
CA LEU A 255 -25.95 -1.82 -17.15
C LEU A 255 -24.60 -2.53 -16.94
N ALA A 256 -24.17 -2.69 -15.69
CA ALA A 256 -22.94 -3.41 -15.41
C ALA A 256 -23.03 -4.90 -15.79
N ARG A 257 -24.17 -5.57 -15.59
CA ARG A 257 -24.40 -6.96 -16.02
C ARG A 257 -24.29 -7.09 -17.54
N VAL A 258 -24.98 -6.22 -18.28
CA VAL A 258 -24.87 -6.16 -19.75
C VAL A 258 -23.43 -5.88 -20.16
N GLY A 259 -22.77 -4.94 -19.50
CA GLY A 259 -21.37 -4.62 -19.76
C GLY A 259 -20.41 -5.79 -19.51
N GLY A 260 -20.72 -6.65 -18.53
CA GLY A 260 -19.97 -7.87 -18.28
C GLY A 260 -20.03 -8.86 -19.45
N VAL A 261 -21.23 -9.05 -20.03
CA VAL A 261 -21.45 -9.92 -21.18
C VAL A 261 -20.75 -9.36 -22.45
N LEU A 262 -20.84 -8.05 -22.66
CA LEU A 262 -20.30 -7.37 -23.83
C LEU A 262 -18.82 -6.92 -23.66
N HIS A 263 -18.15 -7.31 -22.57
CA HIS A 263 -16.76 -6.92 -22.24
C HIS A 263 -16.53 -5.39 -22.20
N LEU A 264 -17.55 -4.62 -21.82
CA LEU A 264 -17.48 -3.16 -21.70
C LEU A 264 -16.70 -2.71 -20.45
N PRO A 265 -16.26 -1.44 -20.42
CA PRO A 265 -15.52 -0.88 -19.27
C PRO A 265 -16.24 -0.98 -17.94
N LEU A 266 -17.57 -0.83 -17.90
CA LEU A 266 -18.37 -1.04 -16.71
C LEU A 266 -18.90 -2.48 -16.68
N ASN A 267 -18.42 -3.27 -15.73
CA ASN A 267 -18.85 -4.64 -15.46
C ASN A 267 -19.15 -4.83 -13.97
N PRO A 268 -19.75 -5.96 -13.54
CA PRO A 268 -20.14 -6.18 -12.16
C PRO A 268 -18.98 -6.06 -11.15
N GLU A 269 -17.80 -6.57 -11.51
CA GLU A 269 -16.61 -6.51 -10.65
C GLU A 269 -16.11 -5.07 -10.47
N ARG A 270 -16.04 -4.30 -11.55
CA ARG A 270 -15.64 -2.89 -11.47
C ARG A 270 -16.67 -2.05 -10.74
N LEU A 271 -17.98 -2.28 -10.98
CA LEU A 271 -19.03 -1.61 -10.24
C LEU A 271 -18.87 -1.89 -8.74
N ARG A 272 -18.71 -3.15 -8.35
CA ARG A 272 -18.46 -3.55 -6.97
C ARG A 272 -17.26 -2.78 -6.39
N LYS A 273 -16.11 -2.84 -7.03
CA LYS A 273 -14.88 -2.17 -6.57
C LYS A 273 -15.03 -0.65 -6.39
N LEU A 274 -15.93 -0.03 -7.16
CA LEU A 274 -16.18 1.41 -7.08
C LEU A 274 -17.21 1.79 -6.02
N THR A 275 -18.05 0.85 -5.57
CA THR A 275 -19.22 1.10 -4.73
C THR A 275 -19.24 0.33 -3.40
N GLU A 276 -18.32 -0.60 -3.17
CA GLU A 276 -18.23 -1.35 -1.92
C GLU A 276 -17.61 -0.53 -0.79
N ASN A 277 -18.00 -0.84 0.43
CA ASN A 277 -17.32 -0.38 1.63
C ASN A 277 -16.02 -1.16 1.85
N TYR A 278 -14.99 -0.47 2.32
CA TYR A 278 -13.75 -1.08 2.76
C TYR A 278 -13.10 -0.20 3.83
N ILE A 279 -13.54 -0.37 5.07
CA ILE A 279 -13.05 0.43 6.20
C ILE A 279 -12.07 -0.40 7.00
N SER A 280 -10.89 0.14 7.28
CA SER A 280 -9.85 -0.50 8.09
C SER A 280 -9.46 0.40 9.25
N SER A 281 -9.30 -0.18 10.43
CA SER A 281 -8.87 0.52 11.63
C SER A 281 -7.36 0.70 11.64
N ASN A 282 -6.89 1.90 12.00
CA ASN A 282 -5.51 2.20 12.30
C ASN A 282 -5.25 2.38 13.81
N ALA A 283 -6.21 1.99 14.65
CA ALA A 283 -6.15 2.24 16.09
C ALA A 283 -4.96 1.56 16.75
N LYS A 284 -4.59 0.34 16.32
CA LYS A 284 -3.47 -0.42 16.87
C LYS A 284 -2.13 0.27 16.63
N ILE A 285 -1.85 0.75 15.42
CA ILE A 285 -0.60 1.45 15.11
C ILE A 285 -0.55 2.80 15.81
N LYS A 286 -1.66 3.55 15.89
CA LYS A 286 -1.71 4.81 16.63
C LYS A 286 -1.39 4.62 18.10
N LYS A 287 -2.01 3.62 18.74
CA LYS A 287 -1.74 3.26 20.13
C LYS A 287 -0.26 2.90 20.34
N ALA A 288 0.30 2.08 19.46
CA ALA A 288 1.69 1.64 19.54
C ALA A 288 2.68 2.80 19.36
N LEU A 289 2.33 3.79 18.55
CA LEU A 289 3.14 5.00 18.34
C LEU A 289 2.90 6.09 19.40
N GLY A 290 1.87 5.95 20.26
CA GLY A 290 1.50 6.93 21.27
C GLY A 290 0.90 8.21 20.68
N VAL A 291 0.09 8.08 19.63
CA VAL A 291 -0.59 9.21 18.99
C VAL A 291 -2.09 9.00 18.90
N GLU A 292 -2.86 10.08 19.00
CA GLU A 292 -4.32 10.02 18.85
C GLU A 292 -4.76 10.11 17.40
N LYS A 293 -4.00 10.86 16.59
CA LYS A 293 -4.28 11.07 15.15
C LYS A 293 -3.02 10.87 14.33
N MET A 294 -3.22 10.44 13.08
CA MET A 294 -2.16 10.43 12.09
C MET A 294 -1.79 11.87 11.69
N PRO A 295 -0.52 12.13 11.30
CA PRO A 295 -0.03 13.48 10.99
C PRO A 295 -0.81 14.21 9.91
N ILE A 296 -1.32 13.47 8.92
CA ILE A 296 -2.11 14.06 7.83
C ILE A 296 -3.49 13.39 7.78
N ASN A 297 -4.54 14.20 7.64
CA ASN A 297 -5.88 13.68 7.44
C ASN A 297 -6.10 13.22 5.98
N ALA A 298 -7.12 12.38 5.74
CA ALA A 298 -7.36 11.76 4.45
C ALA A 298 -7.54 12.76 3.31
N ARG A 299 -8.21 13.90 3.55
CA ARG A 299 -8.46 14.92 2.52
C ARG A 299 -7.19 15.68 2.16
N ASP A 300 -6.38 16.05 3.13
CA ASP A 300 -5.15 16.81 2.88
C ASP A 300 -4.11 15.93 2.21
N GLY A 301 -3.96 14.66 2.61
CA GLY A 301 -3.11 13.69 1.92
C GLY A 301 -3.55 13.48 0.47
N LEU A 302 -4.88 13.37 0.25
CA LEU A 302 -5.43 13.27 -1.11
C LEU A 302 -5.11 14.51 -1.95
N ARG A 303 -5.26 15.73 -1.40
CA ARG A 303 -4.94 16.98 -2.10
C ARG A 303 -3.48 17.06 -2.48
N GLN A 304 -2.56 16.71 -1.59
CA GLN A 304 -1.11 16.66 -1.90
C GLN A 304 -0.83 15.71 -3.07
N THR A 305 -1.48 14.53 -3.06
CA THR A 305 -1.38 13.58 -4.16
C THR A 305 -1.88 14.18 -5.48
N LEU A 306 -3.08 14.77 -5.48
CA LEU A 306 -3.70 15.37 -6.68
C LEU A 306 -2.87 16.53 -7.23
N MET A 307 -2.30 17.38 -6.36
CA MET A 307 -1.38 18.45 -6.76
C MET A 307 -0.13 17.93 -7.45
N SER A 308 0.35 16.73 -7.07
CA SER A 308 1.49 16.09 -7.74
C SER A 308 1.18 15.61 -9.16
N PHE A 309 -0.10 15.41 -9.52
CA PHE A 309 -0.53 15.02 -10.87
C PHE A 309 -0.63 16.21 -11.84
N LEU A 310 -0.60 17.45 -11.32
CA LEU A 310 -0.62 18.68 -12.13
C LEU A 310 0.79 19.07 -12.63
N LYS A 311 1.83 18.50 -12.03
CA LYS A 311 3.24 18.69 -12.42
C LYS A 311 3.62 17.69 -13.51
#